data_00332cfbfcd0008f940ff01cd89b9b3e
#
_entry.id   00332cfbfcd0008f940ff01cd89b9b3e
#
_cell.length_a   1.000
_cell.length_b   1.000
_cell.length_c   1.000
_cell.angle_alpha   90.00
_cell.angle_beta   90.00
_cell.angle_gamma   90.00
#
_symmetry.space_group_name_H-M   'P 1'
#
loop_
_entity.id
_entity.type
_entity.pdbx_description
1 polymer ?
#
loop_
_entity_poly.entity_id
_entity_poly.type
_entity_poly.pdbx_seq_one_letter_code
_entity_poly.pdbx_strand_id
1 'polypeptide(L)'
;MAKQLFGTDGIRGKAGLYPLDPQTIFCFGQALGEWAREHGPHAEVLIGMDTRESGPWIAGYVAGGLAAQGVKVRFAGLITTPGIAYLTRTQSFVAGVMISASHNPFEDNGLKVFDHSGLKLPDDQEHWLEEDLLALAAKDPLPQRADVTIDPSLDAEYLNYLLTIATGPTVKTPLAGRKLLLDCANGASSHLAPALFRQLGAEVIAVATAPDGRNINAGVGALYVEALRQEVVALGADAGIAFDGDADRCMIVSPAGKIIDGDHVLLICARHLRAGGHLKNAMVVSTVMSNLGLERLLMQDGFEMPRTPVGDKYVLEEMIRRDALLGGEQSGHIIFREFATTGDGMLTALQVLAAMQHSGQSLDQLTADLVIYPQLLVNVSVRAKRPLHELIKVQAEIAAAEKDFGAGGRVLVRFSGTELLARVMVEGENMPQVEHWAHRIADTLRDELTNLAEHVAYPATQAPVGVS
;
A
#
# COMPACT_ATOMS: atom_id res chain seq x y z
N MET A 1 23.15 10.09 1.94
CA MET A 1 23.48 8.68 1.57
C MET A 1 22.19 7.96 1.18
N ALA A 2 22.25 6.83 0.48
CA ALA A 2 21.04 6.05 0.20
C ALA A 2 20.55 5.39 1.50
N LYS A 3 19.22 5.37 1.75
CA LYS A 3 18.63 4.67 2.89
C LYS A 3 19.00 3.19 2.85
N GLN A 4 19.32 2.60 3.99
CA GLN A 4 19.72 1.19 4.12
C GLN A 4 18.59 0.32 4.68
N LEU A 5 17.75 0.88 5.57
CA LEU A 5 16.70 0.18 6.31
C LEU A 5 15.30 0.61 5.86
N PHE A 6 15.08 1.93 5.70
CA PHE A 6 13.79 2.44 5.28
C PHE A 6 13.56 2.23 3.78
N GLY A 7 12.55 1.43 3.44
CA GLY A 7 12.01 1.31 2.09
C GLY A 7 10.97 2.42 1.80
N THR A 8 10.13 2.20 0.78
CA THR A 8 9.01 3.10 0.44
C THR A 8 7.87 3.05 1.47
N ASP A 9 7.85 2.04 2.35
CA ASP A 9 6.77 1.81 3.32
C ASP A 9 7.35 1.33 4.67
N GLY A 10 8.28 2.09 5.22
CA GLY A 10 8.94 1.82 6.50
C GLY A 10 10.05 0.77 6.43
N ILE A 11 10.43 0.24 7.60
CA ILE A 11 11.41 -0.84 7.74
C ILE A 11 10.68 -2.17 7.64
N ARG A 12 11.14 -3.09 6.78
CA ARG A 12 10.54 -4.42 6.61
C ARG A 12 11.59 -5.52 6.62
N GLY A 13 11.20 -6.70 7.12
CA GLY A 13 12.06 -7.88 7.13
C GLY A 13 11.39 -9.08 7.79
N LYS A 14 12.14 -10.19 7.89
CA LYS A 14 11.70 -11.35 8.68
C LYS A 14 11.82 -11.02 10.16
N ALA A 15 10.74 -11.25 10.90
CA ALA A 15 10.72 -11.04 12.34
C ALA A 15 11.77 -11.90 13.07
N GLY A 16 12.57 -11.27 13.92
CA GLY A 16 13.69 -11.92 14.65
C GLY A 16 15.02 -11.92 13.90
N LEU A 17 15.06 -11.48 12.63
CA LEU A 17 16.28 -11.28 11.86
C LEU A 17 16.47 -9.79 11.56
N TYR A 18 17.74 -9.37 11.45
CA TYR A 18 18.06 -8.00 11.03
C TYR A 18 17.32 -7.63 9.73
N PRO A 19 16.65 -6.47 9.67
CA PRO A 19 16.64 -5.37 10.64
C PRO A 19 15.51 -5.44 11.70
N LEU A 20 14.79 -6.55 11.82
CA LEU A 20 13.70 -6.74 12.79
C LEU A 20 14.10 -7.71 13.93
N ASP A 21 15.37 -7.66 14.34
CA ASP A 21 15.87 -8.29 15.56
C ASP A 21 15.62 -7.41 16.80
N PRO A 22 15.63 -7.99 18.02
CA PRO A 22 15.32 -7.27 19.25
C PRO A 22 16.16 -6.02 19.49
N GLN A 23 17.45 -6.06 19.14
CA GLN A 23 18.37 -4.94 19.37
C GLN A 23 18.08 -3.78 18.42
N THR A 24 17.92 -4.06 17.12
CA THR A 24 17.60 -3.04 16.11
C THR A 24 16.25 -2.39 16.40
N ILE A 25 15.23 -3.18 16.81
CA ILE A 25 13.90 -2.65 17.16
C ILE A 25 13.98 -1.77 18.43
N PHE A 26 14.76 -2.16 19.43
CA PHE A 26 14.95 -1.34 20.62
C PHE A 26 15.64 -0.02 20.30
N CYS A 27 16.70 -0.05 19.47
CA CYS A 27 17.38 1.16 18.98
C CYS A 27 16.47 2.05 18.14
N PHE A 28 15.59 1.45 17.30
CA PHE A 28 14.55 2.19 16.60
C PHE A 28 13.62 2.94 17.58
N GLY A 29 13.18 2.28 18.65
CA GLY A 29 12.38 2.91 19.70
C GLY A 29 13.12 4.05 20.41
N GLN A 30 14.44 3.91 20.64
CA GLN A 30 15.26 4.98 21.22
C GLN A 30 15.41 6.18 20.28
N ALA A 31 15.74 5.95 19.01
CA ALA A 31 15.86 6.99 18.00
C ALA A 31 14.54 7.75 17.80
N LEU A 32 13.41 7.01 17.69
CA LEU A 32 12.09 7.61 17.61
C LEU A 32 11.73 8.40 18.90
N GLY A 33 12.18 7.92 20.05
CA GLY A 33 11.97 8.61 21.33
C GLY A 33 12.74 9.91 21.42
N GLU A 34 13.97 9.98 20.91
CA GLU A 34 14.76 11.20 20.82
C GLU A 34 14.08 12.20 19.88
N TRP A 35 13.72 11.76 18.68
CA TRP A 35 12.96 12.56 17.72
C TRP A 35 11.64 13.10 18.33
N ALA A 36 10.87 12.25 19.02
CA ALA A 36 9.59 12.64 19.62
C ALA A 36 9.75 13.73 20.69
N ARG A 37 10.80 13.68 21.51
CA ARG A 37 11.10 14.69 22.53
C ARG A 37 11.41 16.07 21.95
N GLU A 38 12.06 16.11 20.80
CA GLU A 38 12.32 17.34 20.08
C GLU A 38 11.06 17.99 19.53
N HIS A 39 10.03 17.18 19.25
CA HIS A 39 8.75 17.62 18.67
C HIS A 39 7.64 17.90 19.71
N GLY A 40 7.87 17.61 21.01
CA GLY A 40 6.89 17.94 22.05
C GLY A 40 7.37 17.66 23.47
N PRO A 41 7.15 18.57 24.42
CA PRO A 41 7.64 18.43 25.81
C PRO A 41 6.95 17.31 26.61
N HIS A 42 5.79 16.84 26.15
CA HIS A 42 5.04 15.73 26.73
C HIS A 42 4.74 14.69 25.67
N ALA A 43 5.80 14.27 24.93
CA ALA A 43 5.70 13.36 23.83
C ALA A 43 5.01 12.05 24.24
N GLU A 44 3.95 11.72 23.52
CA GLU A 44 3.26 10.44 23.60
C GLU A 44 3.23 9.82 22.20
N VAL A 45 3.60 8.55 22.08
CA VAL A 45 3.64 7.80 20.83
C VAL A 45 2.56 6.72 20.84
N LEU A 46 1.77 6.67 19.79
CA LEU A 46 0.78 5.62 19.56
C LEU A 46 1.46 4.42 18.91
N ILE A 47 1.17 3.20 19.39
CA ILE A 47 1.61 1.94 18.77
C ILE A 47 0.40 1.09 18.48
N GLY A 48 0.33 0.51 17.27
CA GLY A 48 -0.63 -0.51 16.89
C GLY A 48 0.02 -1.62 16.09
N MET A 49 -0.68 -2.73 15.92
CA MET A 49 -0.17 -3.89 15.19
C MET A 49 -1.28 -4.62 14.45
N ASP A 50 -0.89 -5.40 13.43
CA ASP A 50 -1.73 -6.41 12.82
C ASP A 50 -1.73 -7.73 13.64
N THR A 51 -2.25 -8.80 13.07
CA THR A 51 -2.47 -10.08 13.76
C THR A 51 -1.26 -11.01 13.81
N ARG A 52 -0.09 -10.62 13.29
CA ARG A 52 1.12 -11.46 13.25
C ARG A 52 1.60 -11.80 14.66
N GLU A 53 2.01 -13.06 14.89
CA GLU A 53 2.51 -13.53 16.19
C GLU A 53 3.73 -12.73 16.68
N SER A 54 4.46 -12.09 15.76
CA SER A 54 5.61 -11.25 16.09
C SER A 54 5.22 -9.84 16.59
N GLY A 55 4.01 -9.37 16.34
CA GLY A 55 3.55 -8.03 16.72
C GLY A 55 3.76 -7.69 18.19
N PRO A 56 3.31 -8.53 19.15
CA PRO A 56 3.38 -8.21 20.58
C PRO A 56 4.80 -8.03 21.13
N TRP A 57 5.75 -8.85 20.67
CA TRP A 57 7.13 -8.70 21.17
C TRP A 57 7.86 -7.54 20.49
N ILE A 58 7.57 -7.24 19.21
CA ILE A 58 8.07 -6.05 18.52
C ILE A 58 7.55 -4.78 19.23
N ALA A 59 6.24 -4.70 19.52
CA ALA A 59 5.66 -3.59 20.28
C ALA A 59 6.35 -3.39 21.64
N GLY A 60 6.66 -4.48 22.34
CA GLY A 60 7.37 -4.41 23.61
C GLY A 60 8.78 -3.81 23.50
N TYR A 61 9.55 -4.13 22.45
CA TYR A 61 10.88 -3.55 22.25
C TYR A 61 10.82 -2.09 21.74
N VAL A 62 9.89 -1.74 20.86
CA VAL A 62 9.65 -0.34 20.47
C VAL A 62 9.30 0.49 21.71
N ALA A 63 8.35 0.00 22.54
CA ALA A 63 7.96 0.68 23.77
C ALA A 63 9.11 0.77 24.78
N GLY A 64 9.95 -0.26 24.88
CA GLY A 64 11.15 -0.25 25.71
C GLY A 64 12.16 0.83 25.30
N GLY A 65 12.39 0.98 23.99
CA GLY A 65 13.25 2.04 23.46
C GLY A 65 12.69 3.45 23.71
N LEU A 66 11.39 3.65 23.49
CA LEU A 66 10.69 4.90 23.79
C LEU A 66 10.75 5.24 25.28
N ALA A 67 10.51 4.25 26.16
CA ALA A 67 10.57 4.42 27.62
C ALA A 67 11.98 4.78 28.10
N ALA A 68 13.04 4.24 27.48
CA ALA A 68 14.42 4.61 27.76
C ALA A 68 14.72 6.10 27.48
N GLN A 69 13.94 6.72 26.59
CA GLN A 69 14.00 8.16 26.29
C GLN A 69 12.96 8.99 27.09
N GLY A 70 12.22 8.36 28.02
CA GLY A 70 11.20 9.02 28.81
C GLY A 70 9.92 9.37 28.05
N VAL A 71 9.70 8.79 26.88
CA VAL A 71 8.51 9.00 26.05
C VAL A 71 7.39 8.05 26.48
N LYS A 72 6.18 8.55 26.61
CA LYS A 72 5.00 7.74 26.93
C LYS A 72 4.49 7.00 25.71
N VAL A 73 3.92 5.81 25.95
CA VAL A 73 3.32 4.98 24.91
C VAL A 73 1.84 4.74 25.22
N ARG A 74 0.98 4.93 24.22
CA ARG A 74 -0.36 4.35 24.20
C ARG A 74 -0.41 3.23 23.17
N PHE A 75 -0.97 2.10 23.57
CA PHE A 75 -1.00 0.91 22.74
C PHE A 75 -2.44 0.56 22.34
N ALA A 76 -2.71 0.69 21.04
CA ALA A 76 -4.03 0.37 20.47
C ALA A 76 -4.27 -1.15 20.37
N GLY A 77 -3.21 -1.97 20.45
CA GLY A 77 -3.32 -3.39 20.19
C GLY A 77 -3.55 -3.69 18.72
N LEU A 78 -4.53 -4.53 18.43
CA LEU A 78 -4.91 -4.91 17.06
C LEU A 78 -5.73 -3.78 16.43
N ILE A 79 -5.16 -3.13 15.44
CA ILE A 79 -5.79 -2.01 14.71
C ILE A 79 -5.22 -1.94 13.28
N THR A 80 -5.96 -1.29 12.39
CA THR A 80 -5.54 -1.10 10.98
C THR A 80 -4.51 0.02 10.82
N THR A 81 -3.72 -0.03 9.75
CA THR A 81 -2.80 1.07 9.38
C THR A 81 -3.52 2.42 9.28
N PRO A 82 -4.66 2.56 8.56
CA PRO A 82 -5.38 3.83 8.53
C PRO A 82 -5.94 4.25 9.90
N GLY A 83 -6.26 3.31 10.79
CA GLY A 83 -6.66 3.61 12.16
C GLY A 83 -5.53 4.29 12.95
N ILE A 84 -4.29 3.82 12.82
CA ILE A 84 -3.12 4.48 13.43
C ILE A 84 -2.93 5.87 12.82
N ALA A 85 -2.96 6.03 11.51
CA ALA A 85 -2.81 7.33 10.85
C ALA A 85 -3.90 8.33 11.31
N TYR A 86 -5.16 7.88 11.40
CA TYR A 86 -6.28 8.69 11.87
C TYR A 86 -6.10 9.14 13.33
N LEU A 87 -5.83 8.21 14.24
CA LEU A 87 -5.67 8.49 15.67
C LEU A 87 -4.46 9.38 15.93
N THR A 88 -3.36 9.17 15.22
CA THR A 88 -2.18 10.02 15.34
C THR A 88 -2.49 11.46 14.97
N ARG A 89 -3.29 11.69 13.92
CA ARG A 89 -3.68 13.01 13.45
C ARG A 89 -4.71 13.72 14.37
N THR A 90 -5.62 12.94 14.95
CA THR A 90 -6.80 13.52 15.66
C THR A 90 -6.62 13.59 17.17
N GLN A 91 -5.69 12.81 17.71
CA GLN A 91 -5.27 12.83 19.11
C GLN A 91 -3.96 13.63 19.26
N SER A 92 -3.55 13.87 20.49
CA SER A 92 -2.32 14.63 20.76
C SER A 92 -1.06 13.77 20.73
N PHE A 93 -0.94 12.82 19.79
CA PHE A 93 0.27 12.02 19.60
C PHE A 93 1.29 12.78 18.76
N VAL A 94 2.57 12.69 19.13
CA VAL A 94 3.66 13.24 18.32
C VAL A 94 4.02 12.33 17.15
N ALA A 95 3.80 11.02 17.32
CA ALA A 95 3.97 10.00 16.28
C ALA A 95 3.05 8.81 16.49
N GLY A 96 2.79 8.08 15.40
CA GLY A 96 2.17 6.76 15.40
C GLY A 96 3.09 5.72 14.78
N VAL A 97 3.13 4.53 15.36
CA VAL A 97 3.88 3.38 14.83
C VAL A 97 2.90 2.26 14.53
N MET A 98 2.85 1.83 13.28
CA MET A 98 2.14 0.62 12.87
C MET A 98 3.13 -0.52 12.66
N ILE A 99 2.88 -1.63 13.37
CA ILE A 99 3.65 -2.87 13.26
C ILE A 99 2.93 -3.82 12.33
N SER A 100 3.35 -3.84 11.07
CA SER A 100 2.76 -4.65 10.00
C SER A 100 3.67 -4.75 8.78
N ALA A 101 3.55 -5.84 8.04
CA ALA A 101 4.10 -6.00 6.69
C ALA A 101 2.99 -6.07 5.63
N SER A 102 1.80 -5.49 5.90
CA SER A 102 0.66 -5.43 4.97
C SER A 102 0.31 -6.82 4.41
N HIS A 103 0.43 -7.03 3.11
CA HIS A 103 0.04 -8.25 2.40
C HIS A 103 1.09 -9.38 2.42
N ASN A 104 2.25 -9.17 3.04
CA ASN A 104 3.30 -10.20 3.13
C ASN A 104 2.86 -11.38 4.01
N PRO A 105 3.47 -12.58 3.88
CA PRO A 105 3.24 -13.71 4.77
C PRO A 105 3.61 -13.38 6.23
N PHE A 106 3.18 -14.22 7.17
CA PHE A 106 3.25 -13.94 8.62
C PHE A 106 4.66 -13.83 9.18
N GLU A 107 5.63 -14.48 8.54
CA GLU A 107 7.05 -14.45 8.94
C GLU A 107 7.69 -13.06 8.80
N ASP A 108 7.17 -12.27 7.86
CA ASP A 108 7.59 -10.89 7.68
C ASP A 108 6.85 -9.97 8.64
N ASN A 109 7.49 -8.87 9.01
CA ASN A 109 6.84 -7.77 9.72
C ASN A 109 7.46 -6.43 9.27
N GLY A 110 7.00 -5.31 9.83
CA GLY A 110 7.52 -4.00 9.50
C GLY A 110 7.18 -2.95 10.56
N LEU A 111 7.84 -1.82 10.45
CA LEU A 111 7.64 -0.62 11.26
C LEU A 111 7.35 0.54 10.34
N LYS A 112 6.11 1.03 10.34
CA LYS A 112 5.69 2.24 9.62
C LYS A 112 5.52 3.36 10.64
N VAL A 113 6.06 4.54 10.35
CA VAL A 113 5.97 5.70 11.25
C VAL A 113 5.14 6.80 10.61
N PHE A 114 4.20 7.32 11.38
CA PHE A 114 3.38 8.47 11.04
C PHE A 114 3.74 9.64 11.95
N ASP A 115 3.85 10.84 11.40
CA ASP A 115 4.00 12.06 12.18
C ASP A 115 2.65 12.50 12.80
N HIS A 116 2.66 13.57 13.57
CA HIS A 116 1.47 14.14 14.23
C HIS A 116 0.34 14.54 13.26
N SER A 117 0.62 14.70 11.98
CA SER A 117 -0.39 14.98 10.94
C SER A 117 -1.05 13.72 10.40
N GLY A 118 -0.58 12.52 10.80
CA GLY A 118 -0.99 11.23 10.28
C GLY A 118 -0.42 10.93 8.90
N LEU A 119 0.57 11.68 8.44
CA LEU A 119 1.34 11.40 7.25
C LEU A 119 2.54 10.50 7.60
N LYS A 120 2.99 9.68 6.66
CA LYS A 120 4.29 8.98 6.81
C LYS A 120 5.41 10.01 6.96
N LEU A 121 6.45 9.66 7.72
CA LEU A 121 7.58 10.56 7.89
C LEU A 121 8.16 10.96 6.52
N PRO A 122 8.52 12.25 6.34
CA PRO A 122 9.29 12.71 5.18
C PRO A 122 10.64 12.00 5.05
N ASP A 123 11.18 11.92 3.84
CA ASP A 123 12.43 11.20 3.55
C ASP A 123 13.64 11.71 4.36
N ASP A 124 13.72 12.99 4.62
CA ASP A 124 14.77 13.60 5.44
C ASP A 124 14.67 13.19 6.91
N GLN A 125 13.47 13.08 7.45
CA GLN A 125 13.24 12.61 8.82
C GLN A 125 13.44 11.10 8.95
N GLU A 126 13.02 10.30 7.96
CA GLU A 126 13.34 8.87 7.91
C GLU A 126 14.85 8.63 7.85
N HIS A 127 15.58 9.48 7.08
CA HIS A 127 17.04 9.39 6.99
C HIS A 127 17.71 9.71 8.32
N TRP A 128 17.29 10.81 8.98
CA TRP A 128 17.78 11.16 10.31
C TRP A 128 17.52 10.03 11.32
N LEU A 129 16.30 9.48 11.34
CA LEU A 129 15.92 8.38 12.21
C LEU A 129 16.77 7.11 11.97
N GLU A 130 17.10 6.84 10.70
CA GLU A 130 17.97 5.71 10.33
C GLU A 130 19.40 5.92 10.78
N GLU A 131 19.96 7.12 10.60
CA GLU A 131 21.32 7.43 11.03
C GLU A 131 21.46 7.31 12.54
N ASP A 132 20.52 7.83 13.31
CA ASP A 132 20.52 7.74 14.77
C ASP A 132 20.33 6.29 15.24
N LEU A 133 19.40 5.55 14.64
CA LEU A 133 19.22 4.12 14.91
C LEU A 133 20.51 3.33 14.71
N LEU A 134 21.22 3.54 13.60
CA LEU A 134 22.48 2.85 13.29
C LEU A 134 23.59 3.25 14.27
N ALA A 135 23.65 4.53 14.64
CA ALA A 135 24.61 5.01 15.64
C ALA A 135 24.34 4.43 17.05
N LEU A 136 23.09 4.25 17.42
CA LEU A 136 22.69 3.59 18.68
C LEU A 136 23.01 2.09 18.62
N ALA A 137 22.68 1.40 17.53
CA ALA A 137 22.96 -0.02 17.36
C ALA A 137 24.47 -0.34 17.42
N ALA A 138 25.32 0.56 16.89
CA ALA A 138 26.78 0.40 16.98
C ALA A 138 27.34 0.44 18.41
N LYS A 139 26.59 0.97 19.39
CA LYS A 139 26.95 0.96 20.80
C LYS A 139 26.61 -0.36 21.51
N ASP A 140 25.99 -1.30 20.79
CA ASP A 140 25.60 -2.63 21.26
C ASP A 140 24.77 -2.60 22.57
N PRO A 141 23.68 -1.81 22.65
CA PRO A 141 22.89 -1.71 23.87
C PRO A 141 22.15 -3.02 24.15
N LEU A 142 22.01 -3.37 25.42
CA LEU A 142 21.17 -4.48 25.81
C LEU A 142 19.69 -4.12 25.59
N PRO A 143 18.96 -4.82 24.69
CA PRO A 143 17.57 -4.48 24.40
C PRO A 143 16.67 -4.77 25.60
N GLN A 144 15.80 -3.84 25.92
CA GLN A 144 14.83 -3.95 27.01
C GLN A 144 13.42 -3.89 26.45
N ARG A 145 12.54 -4.74 26.97
CA ARG A 145 11.10 -4.70 26.66
C ARG A 145 10.37 -3.90 27.74
N ALA A 146 9.39 -3.12 27.32
CA ALA A 146 8.38 -2.59 28.22
C ALA A 146 7.06 -3.36 28.05
N ASP A 147 6.32 -3.49 29.14
CA ASP A 147 4.95 -3.98 29.09
C ASP A 147 4.04 -2.91 28.51
N VAL A 148 3.18 -3.32 27.58
CA VAL A 148 2.17 -2.44 26.96
C VAL A 148 0.77 -2.95 27.26
N THR A 149 -0.13 -2.05 27.63
CA THR A 149 -1.53 -2.36 27.92
C THR A 149 -2.40 -1.79 26.83
N ILE A 150 -3.29 -2.62 26.29
CA ILE A 150 -4.22 -2.19 25.24
C ILE A 150 -5.19 -1.14 25.78
N ASP A 151 -5.32 -0.04 25.03
CA ASP A 151 -6.37 0.98 25.24
C ASP A 151 -7.51 0.75 24.27
N PRO A 152 -8.63 0.12 24.68
CA PRO A 152 -9.73 -0.22 23.79
C PRO A 152 -10.52 0.99 23.32
N SER A 153 -10.31 2.17 23.91
CA SER A 153 -10.99 3.39 23.46
C SER A 153 -10.53 3.85 22.08
N LEU A 154 -9.28 3.56 21.71
CA LEU A 154 -8.69 3.97 20.45
C LEU A 154 -9.36 3.27 19.24
N ASP A 155 -9.63 2.00 19.39
CA ASP A 155 -10.32 1.19 18.37
C ASP A 155 -11.77 1.67 18.16
N ALA A 156 -12.48 1.93 19.27
CA ALA A 156 -13.84 2.47 19.24
C ALA A 156 -13.90 3.86 18.61
N GLU A 157 -12.89 4.69 18.81
CA GLU A 157 -12.85 6.05 18.26
C GLU A 157 -12.68 6.02 16.73
N TYR A 158 -11.79 5.18 16.21
CA TYR A 158 -11.64 5.02 14.77
C TYR A 158 -12.92 4.43 14.13
N LEU A 159 -13.53 3.42 14.77
CA LEU A 159 -14.81 2.86 14.30
C LEU A 159 -15.91 3.94 14.25
N ASN A 160 -16.04 4.74 15.29
CA ASN A 160 -17.01 5.85 15.33
C ASN A 160 -16.76 6.89 14.25
N TYR A 161 -15.51 7.17 13.94
CA TYR A 161 -15.16 8.05 12.82
C TYR A 161 -15.70 7.52 11.48
N LEU A 162 -15.44 6.26 11.16
CA LEU A 162 -15.96 5.63 9.93
C LEU A 162 -17.49 5.60 9.88
N LEU A 163 -18.14 5.33 11.02
CA LEU A 163 -19.60 5.41 11.14
C LEU A 163 -20.11 6.82 10.84
N THR A 164 -19.45 7.85 11.33
CA THR A 164 -19.83 9.25 11.10
C THR A 164 -19.75 9.62 9.61
N ILE A 165 -18.72 9.15 8.90
CA ILE A 165 -18.60 9.36 7.45
C ILE A 165 -19.76 8.70 6.70
N ALA A 166 -20.11 7.47 7.09
CA ALA A 166 -21.09 6.68 6.37
C ALA A 166 -22.56 7.12 6.62
N THR A 167 -22.88 7.61 7.84
CA THR A 167 -24.28 7.81 8.22
C THR A 167 -24.82 9.20 7.86
N GLY A 168 -23.99 10.22 7.78
CA GLY A 168 -24.48 11.58 7.65
C GLY A 168 -25.49 11.97 8.77
N PRO A 169 -26.19 13.11 8.67
CA PRO A 169 -27.07 13.58 9.73
C PRO A 169 -28.42 12.86 9.81
N THR A 170 -28.87 12.18 8.77
CA THR A 170 -30.26 11.69 8.65
C THR A 170 -30.42 10.18 8.52
N VAL A 171 -29.44 9.45 8.03
CA VAL A 171 -29.54 8.00 7.74
C VAL A 171 -28.64 7.20 8.66
N LYS A 172 -29.22 6.49 9.64
CA LYS A 172 -28.46 5.70 10.62
C LYS A 172 -28.00 4.33 10.08
N THR A 173 -28.76 3.75 9.16
CA THR A 173 -28.50 2.42 8.59
C THR A 173 -28.48 2.47 7.05
N PRO A 174 -27.46 3.13 6.46
CA PRO A 174 -27.41 3.32 5.01
C PRO A 174 -27.30 2.03 4.22
N LEU A 175 -26.87 0.93 4.84
CA LEU A 175 -26.70 -0.37 4.20
C LEU A 175 -27.83 -1.36 4.53
N ALA A 176 -28.96 -0.90 5.08
CA ALA A 176 -30.10 -1.76 5.36
C ALA A 176 -30.59 -2.48 4.09
N GLY A 177 -30.74 -3.81 4.19
CA GLY A 177 -31.13 -4.67 3.07
C GLY A 177 -30.00 -5.06 2.12
N ARG A 178 -28.76 -4.62 2.35
CA ARG A 178 -27.59 -5.08 1.60
C ARG A 178 -26.98 -6.32 2.24
N LYS A 179 -26.62 -7.30 1.42
CA LYS A 179 -25.90 -8.49 1.83
C LYS A 179 -24.44 -8.40 1.38
N LEU A 180 -23.53 -8.38 2.33
CA LEU A 180 -22.09 -8.19 2.08
C LEU A 180 -21.30 -9.43 2.53
N LEU A 181 -20.37 -9.87 1.69
CA LEU A 181 -19.39 -10.90 2.04
C LEU A 181 -18.03 -10.21 2.27
N LEU A 182 -17.49 -10.32 3.47
CA LEU A 182 -16.23 -9.69 3.86
C LEU A 182 -15.13 -10.73 4.02
N ASP A 183 -14.00 -10.55 3.35
CA ASP A 183 -12.76 -11.28 3.61
C ASP A 183 -11.78 -10.36 4.33
N CYS A 184 -11.53 -10.65 5.61
CA CYS A 184 -10.68 -9.83 6.47
C CYS A 184 -9.21 -10.29 6.51
N ALA A 185 -8.80 -11.18 5.62
CA ALA A 185 -7.42 -11.68 5.49
C ALA A 185 -6.84 -12.29 6.79
N ASN A 186 -7.64 -12.65 7.79
CA ASN A 186 -7.21 -12.89 9.17
C ASN A 186 -6.31 -11.75 9.72
N GLY A 187 -6.49 -10.54 9.21
CA GLY A 187 -5.69 -9.36 9.49
C GLY A 187 -6.35 -8.39 10.47
N ALA A 188 -5.88 -7.18 10.48
CA ALA A 188 -6.26 -6.11 11.41
C ALA A 188 -7.74 -5.71 11.31
N SER A 189 -8.40 -5.93 10.17
CA SER A 189 -9.82 -5.64 9.97
C SER A 189 -10.77 -6.70 10.55
N SER A 190 -10.25 -7.84 11.07
CA SER A 190 -11.06 -9.02 11.43
C SER A 190 -12.20 -8.73 12.41
N HIS A 191 -12.02 -7.80 13.34
CA HIS A 191 -13.07 -7.40 14.28
C HIS A 191 -13.76 -6.09 13.87
N LEU A 192 -13.02 -5.13 13.28
CA LEU A 192 -13.52 -3.81 12.92
C LEU A 192 -14.51 -3.83 11.74
N ALA A 193 -14.12 -4.48 10.62
CA ALA A 193 -14.92 -4.44 9.43
C ALA A 193 -16.30 -5.11 9.61
N PRO A 194 -16.43 -6.33 10.18
CA PRO A 194 -17.73 -6.90 10.44
C PRO A 194 -18.59 -6.06 11.41
N ALA A 195 -17.98 -5.42 12.41
CA ALA A 195 -18.68 -4.55 13.33
C ALA A 195 -19.20 -3.28 12.63
N LEU A 196 -18.37 -2.63 11.82
CA LEU A 196 -18.72 -1.43 11.04
C LEU A 196 -19.93 -1.68 10.15
N PHE A 197 -19.84 -2.67 9.26
CA PHE A 197 -20.88 -2.90 8.26
C PHE A 197 -22.20 -3.41 8.86
N ARG A 198 -22.16 -4.20 9.96
CA ARG A 198 -23.38 -4.57 10.70
C ARG A 198 -24.04 -3.37 11.37
N GLN A 199 -23.28 -2.47 11.99
CA GLN A 199 -23.83 -1.24 12.58
C GLN A 199 -24.47 -0.32 11.54
N LEU A 200 -23.97 -0.36 10.30
CA LEU A 200 -24.57 0.37 9.18
C LEU A 200 -25.80 -0.34 8.58
N GLY A 201 -26.21 -1.48 9.14
CA GLY A 201 -27.43 -2.20 8.78
C GLY A 201 -27.29 -3.30 7.73
N ALA A 202 -26.08 -3.62 7.28
CA ALA A 202 -25.86 -4.70 6.33
C ALA A 202 -26.05 -6.10 6.96
N GLU A 203 -26.55 -7.04 6.16
CA GLU A 203 -26.38 -8.47 6.41
C GLU A 203 -24.92 -8.84 6.07
N VAL A 204 -24.13 -9.20 7.08
CA VAL A 204 -22.69 -9.43 6.92
C VAL A 204 -22.36 -10.90 7.12
N ILE A 205 -21.84 -11.53 6.06
CA ILE A 205 -21.10 -12.78 6.12
C ILE A 205 -19.62 -12.42 6.13
N ALA A 206 -18.88 -12.88 7.15
CA ALA A 206 -17.47 -12.55 7.27
C ALA A 206 -16.63 -13.83 7.31
N VAL A 207 -15.61 -13.89 6.46
CA VAL A 207 -14.64 -14.98 6.36
C VAL A 207 -13.25 -14.46 6.71
N ALA A 208 -12.31 -15.38 6.99
CA ALA A 208 -10.94 -15.04 7.40
C ALA A 208 -10.91 -14.01 8.55
N THR A 209 -11.68 -14.28 9.61
CA THR A 209 -11.82 -13.43 10.82
C THR A 209 -11.35 -14.10 12.10
N ALA A 210 -10.62 -15.21 12.00
CA ALA A 210 -10.11 -15.99 13.13
C ALA A 210 -8.56 -16.04 13.07
N PRO A 211 -7.87 -14.93 13.36
CA PRO A 211 -6.42 -14.88 13.32
C PRO A 211 -5.80 -15.78 14.38
N ASP A 212 -4.76 -16.55 14.01
CA ASP A 212 -3.97 -17.39 14.91
C ASP A 212 -2.52 -16.93 15.04
N GLY A 213 -2.17 -15.79 14.44
CA GLY A 213 -0.83 -15.22 14.40
C GLY A 213 0.01 -15.64 13.20
N ARG A 214 -0.42 -16.67 12.45
CA ARG A 214 0.31 -17.24 11.30
C ARG A 214 -0.51 -17.34 10.03
N ASN A 215 -1.81 -17.20 10.12
CA ASN A 215 -2.73 -17.35 8.99
C ASN A 215 -3.09 -16.04 8.29
N ILE A 216 -2.48 -14.92 8.65
CA ILE A 216 -2.69 -13.63 7.97
C ILE A 216 -2.31 -13.74 6.49
N ASN A 217 -3.17 -13.28 5.58
CA ASN A 217 -3.00 -13.33 4.12
C ASN A 217 -2.78 -14.74 3.52
N ALA A 218 -2.99 -15.80 4.28
CA ALA A 218 -2.70 -17.17 3.82
C ALA A 218 -3.80 -17.69 2.89
N GLY A 219 -3.70 -17.36 1.60
CA GLY A 219 -4.68 -17.74 0.59
C GLY A 219 -6.01 -17.00 0.69
N VAL A 220 -6.06 -15.89 1.42
CA VAL A 220 -7.24 -15.05 1.68
C VAL A 220 -6.89 -13.57 1.51
N GLY A 221 -7.92 -12.71 1.49
CA GLY A 221 -7.76 -11.26 1.43
C GLY A 221 -7.52 -10.71 0.02
N ALA A 222 -7.09 -9.45 -0.05
CA ALA A 222 -7.04 -8.65 -1.28
C ALA A 222 -6.14 -9.22 -2.39
N LEU A 223 -5.17 -10.10 -2.07
CA LEU A 223 -4.35 -10.77 -3.08
C LEU A 223 -4.97 -12.07 -3.61
N TYR A 224 -5.96 -12.63 -2.93
CA TYR A 224 -6.54 -13.95 -3.22
C TYR A 224 -8.07 -13.89 -3.40
N VAL A 225 -8.54 -12.90 -4.16
CA VAL A 225 -9.98 -12.59 -4.32
C VAL A 225 -10.79 -13.66 -5.07
N GLU A 226 -10.14 -14.67 -5.62
CA GLU A 226 -10.82 -15.68 -6.45
C GLU A 226 -11.83 -16.54 -5.65
N ALA A 227 -11.47 -16.94 -4.43
CA ALA A 227 -12.39 -17.65 -3.54
C ALA A 227 -13.58 -16.78 -3.16
N LEU A 228 -13.33 -15.53 -2.78
CA LEU A 228 -14.36 -14.55 -2.48
C LEU A 228 -15.30 -14.35 -3.68
N ARG A 229 -14.77 -14.29 -4.90
CA ARG A 229 -15.53 -14.13 -6.14
C ARG A 229 -16.57 -15.25 -6.32
N GLN A 230 -16.13 -16.49 -6.12
CA GLN A 230 -17.02 -17.66 -6.24
C GLN A 230 -18.12 -17.64 -5.17
N GLU A 231 -17.77 -17.29 -3.94
CA GLU A 231 -18.72 -17.24 -2.82
C GLU A 231 -19.73 -16.09 -2.97
N VAL A 232 -19.33 -14.92 -3.47
CA VAL A 232 -20.25 -13.80 -3.75
C VAL A 232 -21.37 -14.23 -4.69
N VAL A 233 -21.01 -14.88 -5.79
CA VAL A 233 -22.00 -15.39 -6.77
C VAL A 233 -22.87 -16.47 -6.15
N ALA A 234 -22.27 -17.44 -5.44
CA ALA A 234 -23.01 -18.57 -4.84
C ALA A 234 -23.99 -18.12 -3.75
N LEU A 235 -23.64 -17.11 -2.97
CA LEU A 235 -24.46 -16.58 -1.88
C LEU A 235 -25.45 -15.50 -2.33
N GLY A 236 -25.34 -15.00 -3.56
CA GLY A 236 -26.12 -13.88 -4.05
C GLY A 236 -25.90 -12.62 -3.23
N ALA A 237 -24.63 -12.33 -2.88
CA ALA A 237 -24.28 -11.13 -2.15
C ALA A 237 -24.27 -9.90 -3.08
N ASP A 238 -24.65 -8.73 -2.54
CA ASP A 238 -24.64 -7.46 -3.29
C ASP A 238 -23.21 -6.99 -3.59
N ALA A 239 -22.25 -7.36 -2.73
CA ALA A 239 -20.83 -7.14 -2.94
C ALA A 239 -19.99 -8.09 -2.08
N GLY A 240 -18.81 -8.48 -2.59
CA GLY A 240 -17.71 -9.02 -1.81
C GLY A 240 -16.66 -7.94 -1.56
N ILE A 241 -16.05 -7.92 -0.39
CA ILE A 241 -15.04 -6.92 0.00
C ILE A 241 -13.88 -7.67 0.64
N ALA A 242 -12.71 -7.61 0.03
CA ALA A 242 -11.49 -8.21 0.55
C ALA A 242 -10.49 -7.14 0.97
N PHE A 243 -10.01 -7.24 2.20
CA PHE A 243 -8.95 -6.40 2.74
C PHE A 243 -7.60 -7.13 2.68
N ASP A 244 -6.50 -6.39 2.80
CA ASP A 244 -5.20 -6.99 3.09
C ASP A 244 -4.91 -6.99 4.60
N GLY A 245 -3.74 -7.49 5.00
CA GLY A 245 -3.44 -7.77 6.40
C GLY A 245 -3.55 -6.60 7.36
N ASP A 246 -3.25 -5.37 6.94
CA ASP A 246 -3.38 -4.13 7.73
C ASP A 246 -4.49 -3.20 7.23
N ALA A 247 -5.28 -3.68 6.26
CA ALA A 247 -6.48 -3.07 5.73
C ALA A 247 -6.30 -1.65 5.16
N ASP A 248 -5.12 -1.33 4.65
CA ASP A 248 -4.89 -0.13 3.86
C ASP A 248 -5.35 -0.28 2.41
N ARG A 249 -5.67 -1.52 1.98
CA ARG A 249 -6.20 -1.88 0.66
C ARG A 249 -7.57 -2.51 0.73
N CYS A 250 -8.31 -2.33 -0.38
CA CYS A 250 -9.62 -2.95 -0.58
C CYS A 250 -9.76 -3.40 -2.03
N MET A 251 -10.11 -4.67 -2.23
CA MET A 251 -10.57 -5.23 -3.49
C MET A 251 -12.03 -5.60 -3.36
N ILE A 252 -12.81 -5.33 -4.39
CA ILE A 252 -14.25 -5.55 -4.34
C ILE A 252 -14.67 -6.54 -5.42
N VAL A 253 -15.74 -7.29 -5.17
CA VAL A 253 -16.34 -8.24 -6.13
C VAL A 253 -17.80 -7.86 -6.34
N SER A 254 -18.22 -7.75 -7.61
CA SER A 254 -19.60 -7.45 -7.96
C SER A 254 -20.50 -8.69 -7.81
N PRO A 255 -21.84 -8.53 -7.78
CA PRO A 255 -22.78 -9.64 -7.76
C PRO A 255 -22.61 -10.63 -8.92
N ALA A 256 -22.15 -10.16 -10.09
CA ALA A 256 -21.86 -11.00 -11.25
C ALA A 256 -20.47 -11.69 -11.18
N GLY A 257 -19.70 -11.47 -10.11
CA GLY A 257 -18.38 -12.03 -9.94
C GLY A 257 -17.28 -11.26 -10.69
N LYS A 258 -17.53 -10.01 -11.11
CA LYS A 258 -16.48 -9.15 -11.66
C LYS A 258 -15.59 -8.62 -10.52
N ILE A 259 -14.28 -8.73 -10.69
CA ILE A 259 -13.31 -8.11 -9.76
C ILE A 259 -13.28 -6.61 -10.06
N ILE A 260 -13.53 -5.81 -9.04
CA ILE A 260 -13.49 -4.36 -9.03
C ILE A 260 -12.21 -3.97 -8.28
N ASP A 261 -11.14 -3.79 -9.04
CA ASP A 261 -9.82 -3.39 -8.53
C ASP A 261 -9.73 -1.88 -8.26
N GLY A 262 -8.56 -1.40 -7.86
CA GLY A 262 -8.37 0.02 -7.55
C GLY A 262 -8.68 0.95 -8.72
N ASP A 263 -8.45 0.54 -9.96
CA ASP A 263 -8.77 1.36 -11.14
C ASP A 263 -10.29 1.53 -11.31
N HIS A 264 -11.06 0.46 -11.11
CA HIS A 264 -12.52 0.52 -11.10
C HIS A 264 -13.04 1.40 -9.96
N VAL A 265 -12.44 1.26 -8.77
CA VAL A 265 -12.81 2.07 -7.58
C VAL A 265 -12.53 3.54 -7.83
N LEU A 266 -11.37 3.90 -8.40
CA LEU A 266 -11.04 5.27 -8.75
C LEU A 266 -12.08 5.87 -9.70
N LEU A 267 -12.52 5.13 -10.74
CA LEU A 267 -13.57 5.58 -11.65
C LEU A 267 -14.89 5.82 -10.93
N ILE A 268 -15.36 4.83 -10.16
CA ILE A 268 -16.63 4.91 -9.42
C ILE A 268 -16.61 6.14 -8.50
N CYS A 269 -15.55 6.28 -7.68
CA CYS A 269 -15.44 7.34 -6.70
C CYS A 269 -15.24 8.72 -7.34
N ALA A 270 -14.49 8.83 -8.45
CA ALA A 270 -14.33 10.08 -9.17
C ALA A 270 -15.68 10.63 -9.68
N ARG A 271 -16.46 9.76 -10.31
CA ARG A 271 -17.81 10.10 -10.79
C ARG A 271 -18.76 10.46 -9.65
N HIS A 272 -18.73 9.68 -8.57
CA HIS A 272 -19.57 9.89 -7.40
C HIS A 272 -19.26 11.21 -6.71
N LEU A 273 -17.99 11.47 -6.37
CA LEU A 273 -17.57 12.68 -5.69
C LEU A 273 -17.83 13.93 -6.53
N ARG A 274 -17.64 13.86 -7.86
CA ARG A 274 -17.98 14.96 -8.77
C ARG A 274 -19.47 15.25 -8.80
N ALA A 275 -20.31 14.20 -8.88
CA ALA A 275 -21.76 14.36 -8.87
C ALA A 275 -22.28 14.98 -7.56
N GLY A 276 -21.63 14.66 -6.43
CA GLY A 276 -21.91 15.27 -5.12
C GLY A 276 -21.33 16.68 -4.92
N GLY A 277 -20.54 17.19 -5.88
CA GLY A 277 -19.87 18.50 -5.75
C GLY A 277 -18.65 18.50 -4.81
N HIS A 278 -18.20 17.32 -4.38
CA HIS A 278 -17.06 17.16 -3.47
C HIS A 278 -15.70 17.14 -4.20
N LEU A 279 -15.67 16.98 -5.51
CA LEU A 279 -14.43 16.99 -6.30
C LEU A 279 -14.28 18.32 -7.04
N LYS A 280 -13.70 19.33 -6.38
CA LYS A 280 -13.54 20.68 -6.93
C LYS A 280 -12.60 20.72 -8.15
N ASN A 281 -11.52 19.95 -8.09
CA ASN A 281 -10.60 19.76 -9.20
C ASN A 281 -10.95 18.41 -9.84
N ALA A 282 -11.30 18.40 -11.12
CA ALA A 282 -11.60 17.16 -11.85
C ALA A 282 -10.28 16.37 -12.07
N MET A 283 -9.71 15.85 -11.00
CA MET A 283 -8.40 15.21 -10.98
C MET A 283 -8.39 13.94 -10.12
N VAL A 284 -7.77 12.87 -10.66
CA VAL A 284 -7.53 11.59 -10.00
C VAL A 284 -6.06 11.26 -10.14
N VAL A 285 -5.31 11.22 -9.05
CA VAL A 285 -3.89 10.85 -9.08
C VAL A 285 -3.75 9.33 -9.01
N SER A 286 -2.95 8.75 -9.93
CA SER A 286 -2.69 7.31 -9.88
C SER A 286 -1.24 6.99 -10.26
N THR A 287 -0.86 5.70 -10.23
CA THR A 287 0.50 5.29 -10.55
C THR A 287 0.66 4.94 -12.03
N VAL A 288 1.90 4.78 -12.46
CA VAL A 288 2.23 4.28 -13.80
C VAL A 288 1.70 2.86 -14.08
N MET A 289 1.19 2.15 -13.07
CA MET A 289 0.63 0.81 -13.22
C MET A 289 -0.87 0.81 -13.53
N SER A 290 -1.58 1.92 -13.27
CA SER A 290 -3.02 2.03 -13.58
C SER A 290 -3.28 1.87 -15.07
N ASN A 291 -4.38 1.20 -15.40
CA ASN A 291 -4.74 0.81 -16.73
C ASN A 291 -4.97 2.01 -17.68
N LEU A 292 -4.55 1.87 -18.93
CA LEU A 292 -4.75 2.89 -19.95
C LEU A 292 -6.24 3.15 -20.21
N GLY A 293 -7.07 2.13 -20.06
CA GLY A 293 -8.53 2.25 -20.19
C GLY A 293 -9.13 3.19 -19.16
N LEU A 294 -8.66 3.14 -17.90
CA LEU A 294 -9.08 4.10 -16.88
C LEU A 294 -8.72 5.53 -17.27
N GLU A 295 -7.46 5.77 -17.68
CA GLU A 295 -7.01 7.10 -18.07
C GLU A 295 -7.86 7.68 -19.19
N ARG A 296 -8.11 6.90 -20.24
CA ARG A 296 -8.92 7.32 -21.38
C ARG A 296 -10.35 7.64 -20.98
N LEU A 297 -10.96 6.81 -20.16
CA LEU A 297 -12.33 7.02 -19.74
C LEU A 297 -12.45 8.22 -18.81
N LEU A 298 -11.51 8.41 -17.89
CA LEU A 298 -11.46 9.59 -17.03
C LEU A 298 -11.27 10.87 -17.86
N MET A 299 -10.40 10.84 -18.89
CA MET A 299 -10.23 11.98 -19.81
C MET A 299 -11.50 12.28 -20.60
N GLN A 300 -12.23 11.27 -21.08
CA GLN A 300 -13.51 11.43 -21.73
C GLN A 300 -14.57 12.05 -20.81
N ASP A 301 -14.52 11.68 -19.55
CA ASP A 301 -15.37 12.26 -18.50
C ASP A 301 -14.90 13.66 -18.05
N GLY A 302 -13.80 14.19 -18.61
CA GLY A 302 -13.26 15.51 -18.28
C GLY A 302 -12.45 15.56 -16.98
N PHE A 303 -11.84 14.45 -16.57
CA PHE A 303 -10.85 14.41 -15.50
C PHE A 303 -9.43 14.43 -16.06
N GLU A 304 -8.51 14.97 -15.27
CA GLU A 304 -7.06 14.74 -15.42
C GLU A 304 -6.62 13.54 -14.58
N MET A 305 -5.71 12.72 -15.13
CA MET A 305 -5.11 11.60 -14.39
C MET A 305 -3.57 11.68 -14.40
N PRO A 306 -2.96 12.50 -13.53
CA PRO A 306 -1.50 12.50 -13.36
C PRO A 306 -1.04 11.14 -12.83
N ARG A 307 0.09 10.65 -13.41
CA ARG A 307 0.71 9.38 -13.03
C ARG A 307 1.97 9.61 -12.22
N THR A 308 2.13 8.87 -11.14
CA THR A 308 3.33 8.86 -10.29
C THR A 308 4.10 7.54 -10.44
N PRO A 309 5.35 7.45 -9.97
CA PRO A 309 5.96 6.17 -9.68
C PRO A 309 5.08 5.31 -8.77
N VAL A 310 5.32 3.99 -8.74
CA VAL A 310 4.62 3.07 -7.84
C VAL A 310 5.01 3.34 -6.40
N GLY A 311 4.02 3.46 -5.54
CA GLY A 311 4.13 3.71 -4.10
C GLY A 311 3.13 4.76 -3.64
N ASP A 312 2.39 4.44 -2.61
CA ASP A 312 1.34 5.29 -2.02
C ASP A 312 1.86 6.66 -1.58
N LYS A 313 3.11 6.74 -1.10
CA LYS A 313 3.79 7.98 -0.76
C LYS A 313 3.83 8.95 -1.95
N TYR A 314 4.23 8.49 -3.12
CA TYR A 314 4.30 9.33 -4.33
C TYR A 314 2.92 9.77 -4.80
N VAL A 315 1.91 8.89 -4.66
CA VAL A 315 0.52 9.25 -4.97
C VAL A 315 0.06 10.39 -4.06
N LEU A 316 0.28 10.26 -2.75
CA LEU A 316 -0.13 11.27 -1.78
C LEU A 316 0.63 12.60 -1.95
N GLU A 317 1.95 12.56 -2.18
CA GLU A 317 2.76 13.75 -2.46
C GLU A 317 2.23 14.52 -3.69
N GLU A 318 1.91 13.81 -4.78
CA GLU A 318 1.35 14.43 -5.97
C GLU A 318 -0.07 14.95 -5.73
N MET A 319 -0.89 14.25 -4.94
CA MET A 319 -2.22 14.73 -4.52
C MET A 319 -2.11 16.04 -3.74
N ILE A 320 -1.17 16.15 -2.81
CA ILE A 320 -0.92 17.37 -2.04
C ILE A 320 -0.45 18.49 -2.97
N ARG A 321 0.52 18.21 -3.82
CA ARG A 321 1.11 19.18 -4.76
C ARG A 321 0.08 19.79 -5.72
N ARG A 322 -0.90 18.97 -6.17
CA ARG A 322 -1.93 19.39 -7.13
C ARG A 322 -3.27 19.73 -6.49
N ASP A 323 -3.38 19.66 -5.16
CA ASP A 323 -4.64 19.78 -4.43
C ASP A 323 -5.73 18.79 -4.90
N ALA A 324 -5.32 17.57 -5.28
CA ALA A 324 -6.24 16.48 -5.62
C ALA A 324 -6.83 15.86 -4.36
N LEU A 325 -8.12 15.48 -4.40
CA LEU A 325 -8.83 14.87 -3.27
C LEU A 325 -8.96 13.35 -3.38
N LEU A 326 -8.76 12.79 -4.57
CA LEU A 326 -8.84 11.35 -4.85
C LEU A 326 -7.57 10.89 -5.56
N GLY A 327 -7.00 9.81 -5.08
CA GLY A 327 -5.89 9.13 -5.72
C GLY A 327 -5.75 7.71 -5.22
N GLY A 328 -4.89 6.92 -5.88
CA GLY A 328 -4.67 5.53 -5.46
C GLY A 328 -3.94 4.70 -6.49
N GLU A 329 -3.93 3.41 -6.20
CA GLU A 329 -3.25 2.40 -6.99
C GLU A 329 -4.22 1.29 -7.42
N GLN A 330 -3.94 0.64 -8.54
CA GLN A 330 -4.69 -0.53 -9.01
C GLN A 330 -4.77 -1.65 -7.95
N SER A 331 -3.77 -1.73 -7.07
CA SER A 331 -3.72 -2.68 -5.96
C SER A 331 -4.82 -2.53 -4.90
N GLY A 332 -5.67 -1.50 -5.02
CA GLY A 332 -6.76 -1.22 -4.07
C GLY A 332 -6.39 -0.26 -2.93
N HIS A 333 -5.19 0.31 -2.93
CA HIS A 333 -4.80 1.35 -2.00
C HIS A 333 -5.34 2.69 -2.50
N ILE A 334 -6.46 3.15 -1.92
CA ILE A 334 -7.19 4.35 -2.35
C ILE A 334 -7.17 5.40 -1.24
N ILE A 335 -6.80 6.61 -1.61
CA ILE A 335 -6.68 7.76 -0.69
C ILE A 335 -7.79 8.76 -0.98
N PHE A 336 -8.60 9.03 0.02
CA PHE A 336 -9.59 10.12 0.04
C PHE A 336 -9.05 11.22 0.95
N ARG A 337 -8.29 12.18 0.41
CA ARG A 337 -7.52 13.16 1.19
C ARG A 337 -8.36 14.04 2.13
N GLU A 338 -9.64 14.20 1.86
CA GLU A 338 -10.57 14.88 2.76
C GLU A 338 -10.79 14.09 4.06
N PHE A 339 -10.71 12.77 4.02
CA PHE A 339 -11.00 11.86 5.12
C PHE A 339 -9.77 11.21 5.73
N ALA A 340 -8.80 10.81 4.90
CA ALA A 340 -7.64 10.03 5.32
C ALA A 340 -6.33 10.55 4.71
N THR A 341 -5.23 10.30 5.41
CA THR A 341 -3.86 10.66 5.00
C THR A 341 -3.09 9.48 4.39
N THR A 342 -3.74 8.33 4.28
CA THR A 342 -3.23 7.10 3.66
C THR A 342 -4.41 6.33 3.06
N GLY A 343 -4.15 5.24 2.35
CA GLY A 343 -5.21 4.33 1.93
C GLY A 343 -5.95 3.75 3.12
N ASP A 344 -7.26 3.59 2.96
CA ASP A 344 -8.15 3.01 3.96
C ASP A 344 -9.16 2.10 3.25
N GLY A 345 -8.99 0.79 3.43
CA GLY A 345 -9.84 -0.20 2.78
C GLY A 345 -11.30 -0.14 3.23
N MET A 346 -11.56 0.11 4.51
CA MET A 346 -12.93 0.22 5.03
C MET A 346 -13.61 1.50 4.53
N LEU A 347 -12.90 2.63 4.54
CA LEU A 347 -13.38 3.89 3.96
C LEU A 347 -13.64 3.73 2.46
N THR A 348 -12.75 3.06 1.74
CA THR A 348 -12.90 2.78 0.31
C THR A 348 -14.18 2.00 0.02
N ALA A 349 -14.42 0.93 0.78
CA ALA A 349 -15.66 0.16 0.65
C ALA A 349 -16.90 1.02 0.95
N LEU A 350 -16.86 1.87 1.98
CA LEU A 350 -17.95 2.80 2.32
C LEU A 350 -18.25 3.76 1.16
N GLN A 351 -17.22 4.34 0.54
CA GLN A 351 -17.39 5.29 -0.58
C GLN A 351 -17.99 4.60 -1.82
N VAL A 352 -17.56 3.38 -2.12
CA VAL A 352 -18.13 2.59 -3.24
C VAL A 352 -19.58 2.22 -2.97
N LEU A 353 -19.91 1.77 -1.75
CA LEU A 353 -21.29 1.44 -1.37
C LEU A 353 -22.19 2.70 -1.36
N ALA A 354 -21.67 3.85 -0.97
CA ALA A 354 -22.36 5.12 -1.08
C ALA A 354 -22.64 5.49 -2.55
N ALA A 355 -21.69 5.27 -3.44
CA ALA A 355 -21.88 5.48 -4.88
C ALA A 355 -23.00 4.59 -5.45
N MET A 356 -23.04 3.31 -5.07
CA MET A 356 -24.11 2.40 -5.43
C MET A 356 -25.49 2.86 -4.91
N GLN A 357 -25.54 3.35 -3.68
CA GLN A 357 -26.76 3.81 -3.06
C GLN A 357 -27.31 5.09 -3.72
N HIS A 358 -26.44 6.08 -3.95
CA HIS A 358 -26.85 7.36 -4.53
C HIS A 358 -27.25 7.24 -6.00
N SER A 359 -26.59 6.37 -6.76
CA SER A 359 -26.90 6.16 -8.18
C SER A 359 -28.06 5.17 -8.41
N GLY A 360 -28.34 4.31 -7.44
CA GLY A 360 -29.26 3.16 -7.59
C GLY A 360 -28.70 2.07 -8.53
N GLN A 361 -27.43 2.10 -8.89
CA GLN A 361 -26.77 1.18 -9.82
C GLN A 361 -25.99 0.09 -9.09
N SER A 362 -25.88 -1.08 -9.73
CA SER A 362 -24.96 -2.14 -9.28
C SER A 362 -23.51 -1.80 -9.64
N LEU A 363 -22.55 -2.52 -9.01
CA LEU A 363 -21.11 -2.41 -9.34
C LEU A 363 -20.85 -2.71 -10.83
N ASP A 364 -21.55 -3.69 -11.39
CA ASP A 364 -21.43 -4.06 -12.81
C ASP A 364 -21.88 -2.91 -13.72
N GLN A 365 -22.94 -2.20 -13.35
CA GLN A 365 -23.44 -1.04 -14.09
C GLN A 365 -22.52 0.16 -13.97
N LEU A 366 -22.00 0.44 -12.76
CA LEU A 366 -21.08 1.56 -12.51
C LEU A 366 -19.76 1.45 -13.25
N THR A 367 -19.38 0.25 -13.69
CA THR A 367 -18.13 -0.05 -14.37
C THR A 367 -18.32 -0.64 -15.78
N ALA A 368 -19.53 -0.56 -16.33
CA ALA A 368 -19.86 -1.23 -17.59
C ALA A 368 -19.11 -0.66 -18.80
N ASP A 369 -18.77 0.62 -18.75
CA ASP A 369 -18.05 1.35 -19.81
C ASP A 369 -16.53 1.36 -19.65
N LEU A 370 -15.98 0.84 -18.52
CA LEU A 370 -14.54 0.72 -18.35
C LEU A 370 -14.01 -0.49 -19.13
N VAL A 371 -13.27 -0.19 -20.18
CA VAL A 371 -12.55 -1.20 -20.96
C VAL A 371 -11.15 -1.36 -20.38
N ILE A 372 -10.84 -2.56 -19.88
CA ILE A 372 -9.51 -2.90 -19.37
C ILE A 372 -8.63 -3.34 -20.55
N TYR A 373 -7.57 -2.61 -20.77
CA TYR A 373 -6.57 -2.95 -21.78
C TYR A 373 -5.70 -4.12 -21.29
N PRO A 374 -5.46 -5.13 -22.14
CA PRO A 374 -4.47 -6.17 -21.86
C PRO A 374 -3.12 -5.59 -21.42
N GLN A 375 -2.61 -6.08 -20.31
CA GLN A 375 -1.34 -5.66 -19.71
C GLN A 375 -0.50 -6.89 -19.37
N LEU A 376 0.77 -6.91 -19.78
CA LEU A 376 1.72 -7.97 -19.44
C LEU A 376 2.95 -7.37 -18.75
N LEU A 377 3.27 -7.92 -17.57
CA LEU A 377 4.47 -7.60 -16.82
C LEU A 377 5.46 -8.76 -16.88
N VAL A 378 6.60 -8.54 -17.50
CA VAL A 378 7.70 -9.53 -17.56
C VAL A 378 8.82 -9.09 -16.61
N ASN A 379 9.15 -9.96 -15.66
CA ASN A 379 10.26 -9.77 -14.75
C ASN A 379 11.54 -10.38 -15.36
N VAL A 380 12.60 -9.59 -15.42
CA VAL A 380 13.91 -9.99 -15.96
C VAL A 380 14.96 -9.88 -14.87
N SER A 381 15.49 -11.02 -14.42
CA SER A 381 16.63 -11.03 -13.50
C SER A 381 17.86 -10.47 -14.20
N VAL A 382 18.55 -9.52 -13.55
CA VAL A 382 19.72 -8.82 -14.11
C VAL A 382 20.92 -8.98 -13.18
N ARG A 383 22.14 -8.97 -13.75
CA ARG A 383 23.38 -9.05 -12.95
C ARG A 383 23.81 -7.68 -12.40
N ALA A 384 23.42 -6.61 -13.09
CA ALA A 384 23.69 -5.24 -12.71
C ALA A 384 22.57 -4.33 -13.21
N LYS A 385 22.33 -3.21 -12.52
CA LYS A 385 21.44 -2.16 -12.99
C LYS A 385 22.25 -1.10 -13.73
N ARG A 386 21.72 -0.64 -14.86
CA ARG A 386 22.27 0.50 -15.62
C ARG A 386 21.16 1.47 -15.98
N PRO A 387 21.45 2.75 -16.10
CA PRO A 387 20.47 3.71 -16.59
C PRO A 387 19.89 3.26 -17.93
N LEU A 388 18.56 3.25 -18.05
CA LEU A 388 17.87 2.77 -19.27
C LEU A 388 18.30 3.53 -20.53
N HIS A 389 18.66 4.81 -20.41
CA HIS A 389 19.11 5.62 -21.54
C HIS A 389 20.46 5.16 -22.12
N GLU A 390 21.25 4.37 -21.40
CA GLU A 390 22.51 3.77 -21.87
C GLU A 390 22.27 2.44 -22.63
N LEU A 391 21.09 1.84 -22.51
CA LEU A 391 20.74 0.57 -23.15
C LEU A 391 20.15 0.84 -24.55
N ILE A 392 21.03 1.05 -25.52
CA ILE A 392 20.69 1.54 -26.87
C ILE A 392 19.73 0.60 -27.59
N LYS A 393 19.96 -0.73 -27.50
CA LYS A 393 19.10 -1.72 -28.17
C LYS A 393 17.72 -1.78 -27.51
N VAL A 394 17.66 -1.75 -26.19
CA VAL A 394 16.40 -1.72 -25.43
C VAL A 394 15.61 -0.45 -25.78
N GLN A 395 16.27 0.70 -25.85
CA GLN A 395 15.62 1.97 -26.25
C GLN A 395 15.05 1.90 -27.67
N ALA A 396 15.76 1.27 -28.59
CA ALA A 396 15.29 1.08 -29.98
C ALA A 396 14.04 0.19 -30.02
N GLU A 397 14.00 -0.89 -29.22
CA GLU A 397 12.82 -1.76 -29.15
C GLU A 397 11.62 -1.06 -28.47
N ILE A 398 11.85 -0.27 -27.42
CA ILE A 398 10.80 0.54 -26.79
C ILE A 398 10.20 1.52 -27.81
N ALA A 399 11.04 2.27 -28.52
CA ALA A 399 10.59 3.20 -29.53
C ALA A 399 9.83 2.54 -30.71
N ALA A 400 10.25 1.32 -31.09
CA ALA A 400 9.56 0.54 -32.11
C ALA A 400 8.18 0.08 -31.63
N ALA A 401 8.08 -0.38 -30.36
CA ALA A 401 6.83 -0.78 -29.75
C ALA A 401 5.86 0.40 -29.62
N GLU A 402 6.32 1.55 -29.11
CA GLU A 402 5.52 2.76 -28.98
C GLU A 402 5.00 3.25 -30.33
N LYS A 403 5.83 3.17 -31.37
CA LYS A 403 5.42 3.49 -32.76
C LYS A 403 4.36 2.53 -33.28
N ASP A 404 4.50 1.23 -32.99
CA ASP A 404 3.56 0.19 -33.44
C ASP A 404 2.21 0.30 -32.72
N PHE A 405 2.21 0.60 -31.43
CA PHE A 405 0.98 0.86 -30.67
C PHE A 405 0.33 2.20 -31.03
N GLY A 406 1.11 3.21 -31.39
CA GLY A 406 0.61 4.58 -31.51
C GLY A 406 -0.05 5.05 -30.22
N ALA A 407 -1.29 5.56 -30.32
CA ALA A 407 -2.07 5.89 -29.13
C ALA A 407 -2.72 4.66 -28.44
N GLY A 408 -2.68 3.47 -29.07
CA GLY A 408 -3.37 2.26 -28.63
C GLY A 408 -2.68 1.45 -27.52
N GLY A 409 -1.48 1.86 -27.08
CA GLY A 409 -0.74 1.14 -26.04
C GLY A 409 0.43 1.94 -25.49
N ARG A 410 1.18 1.35 -24.57
CA ARG A 410 2.35 1.96 -23.93
C ARG A 410 3.33 0.92 -23.43
N VAL A 411 4.56 1.33 -23.24
CA VAL A 411 5.65 0.52 -22.66
C VAL A 411 6.20 1.20 -21.43
N LEU A 412 6.46 0.45 -20.39
CA LEU A 412 7.15 0.90 -19.18
C LEU A 412 8.24 -0.09 -18.81
N VAL A 413 9.49 0.34 -18.84
CA VAL A 413 10.63 -0.45 -18.37
C VAL A 413 11.24 0.25 -17.16
N ARG A 414 11.45 -0.50 -16.07
CA ARG A 414 12.06 0.03 -14.85
C ARG A 414 12.86 -1.03 -14.11
N PHE A 415 13.91 -0.62 -13.39
CA PHE A 415 14.58 -1.49 -12.44
C PHE A 415 13.86 -1.48 -11.08
N SER A 416 13.89 -2.63 -10.39
CA SER A 416 13.47 -2.70 -8.99
C SER A 416 14.41 -1.85 -8.13
N GLY A 417 13.88 -1.17 -7.11
CA GLY A 417 14.69 -0.40 -6.16
C GLY A 417 15.64 -1.32 -5.39
N THR A 418 15.13 -2.42 -4.86
CA THR A 418 15.80 -3.31 -3.90
C THR A 418 16.42 -4.57 -4.54
N GLU A 419 15.86 -5.09 -5.62
CA GLU A 419 16.25 -6.36 -6.22
C GLU A 419 17.06 -6.16 -7.52
N LEU A 420 17.89 -7.11 -7.88
CA LEU A 420 18.55 -7.19 -9.19
C LEU A 420 17.55 -7.70 -10.26
N LEU A 421 16.53 -6.88 -10.47
CA LEU A 421 15.39 -7.19 -11.33
C LEU A 421 15.02 -5.97 -12.17
N ALA A 422 14.80 -6.18 -13.46
CA ALA A 422 14.12 -5.22 -14.33
C ALA A 422 12.70 -5.71 -14.60
N ARG A 423 11.78 -4.77 -14.70
CA ARG A 423 10.36 -5.02 -14.97
C ARG A 423 10.00 -4.36 -16.29
N VAL A 424 9.54 -5.17 -17.23
CA VAL A 424 9.04 -4.72 -18.53
C VAL A 424 7.53 -4.87 -18.51
N MET A 425 6.80 -3.77 -18.48
CA MET A 425 5.35 -3.74 -18.61
C MET A 425 4.99 -3.21 -19.99
N VAL A 426 4.14 -3.95 -20.69
CA VAL A 426 3.54 -3.54 -21.96
C VAL A 426 2.03 -3.64 -21.84
N GLU A 427 1.34 -2.65 -22.34
CA GLU A 427 -0.11 -2.54 -22.30
C GLU A 427 -0.64 -2.03 -23.65
N GLY A 428 -1.76 -2.59 -24.11
CA GLY A 428 -2.32 -2.21 -25.40
C GLY A 428 -3.66 -2.90 -25.68
N GLU A 429 -4.31 -2.54 -26.78
CA GLU A 429 -5.63 -3.04 -27.15
C GLU A 429 -5.64 -4.53 -27.55
N ASN A 430 -4.49 -5.06 -27.97
CA ASN A 430 -4.38 -6.39 -28.56
C ASN A 430 -3.38 -7.23 -27.77
N MET A 431 -3.84 -8.30 -27.09
CA MET A 431 -2.99 -9.17 -26.27
C MET A 431 -1.84 -9.80 -27.05
N PRO A 432 -1.99 -10.37 -28.25
CA PRO A 432 -0.87 -10.89 -29.06
C PRO A 432 0.22 -9.84 -29.35
N GLN A 433 -0.14 -8.57 -29.57
CA GLN A 433 0.81 -7.49 -29.76
C GLN A 433 1.52 -7.14 -28.44
N VAL A 434 0.78 -7.11 -27.33
CA VAL A 434 1.33 -6.90 -25.99
C VAL A 434 2.35 -7.98 -25.63
N GLU A 435 2.01 -9.25 -25.82
CA GLU A 435 2.91 -10.39 -25.60
C GLU A 435 4.18 -10.31 -26.46
N HIS A 436 4.01 -10.02 -27.75
CA HIS A 436 5.14 -9.88 -28.69
C HIS A 436 6.15 -8.85 -28.18
N TRP A 437 5.70 -7.63 -27.88
CA TRP A 437 6.58 -6.55 -27.46
C TRP A 437 7.14 -6.74 -26.06
N ALA A 438 6.36 -7.27 -25.12
CA ALA A 438 6.82 -7.52 -23.76
C ALA A 438 7.98 -8.54 -23.73
N HIS A 439 7.86 -9.64 -24.45
CA HIS A 439 8.91 -10.64 -24.53
C HIS A 439 10.11 -10.14 -25.33
N ARG A 440 9.91 -9.48 -26.45
CA ARG A 440 10.99 -8.95 -27.28
C ARG A 440 11.84 -7.92 -26.55
N ILE A 441 11.22 -6.99 -25.82
CA ILE A 441 11.95 -6.02 -25.00
C ILE A 441 12.66 -6.71 -23.83
N ALA A 442 12.02 -7.67 -23.17
CA ALA A 442 12.60 -8.44 -22.09
C ALA A 442 13.82 -9.25 -22.52
N ASP A 443 13.77 -9.89 -23.69
CA ASP A 443 14.88 -10.65 -24.25
C ASP A 443 16.05 -9.74 -24.65
N THR A 444 15.76 -8.62 -25.32
CA THR A 444 16.77 -7.61 -25.68
C THR A 444 17.46 -7.04 -24.44
N LEU A 445 16.68 -6.77 -23.37
CA LEU A 445 17.22 -6.30 -22.09
C LEU A 445 18.15 -7.33 -21.45
N ARG A 446 17.77 -8.61 -21.47
CA ARG A 446 18.59 -9.71 -20.96
C ARG A 446 19.90 -9.81 -21.73
N ASP A 447 19.83 -9.80 -23.05
CA ASP A 447 20.99 -9.92 -23.92
C ASP A 447 21.94 -8.73 -23.80
N GLU A 448 21.43 -7.51 -23.79
CA GLU A 448 22.25 -6.30 -23.72
C GLU A 448 22.96 -6.19 -22.36
N LEU A 449 22.30 -6.53 -21.24
CA LEU A 449 22.91 -6.52 -19.91
C LEU A 449 23.90 -7.69 -19.70
N THR A 450 23.71 -8.85 -20.36
CA THR A 450 24.65 -9.98 -20.30
C THR A 450 25.91 -9.68 -21.08
N ASN A 451 25.78 -9.18 -22.32
CA ASN A 451 26.91 -8.86 -23.19
C ASN A 451 27.79 -7.72 -22.65
N LEU A 452 27.19 -6.74 -21.97
CA LEU A 452 27.93 -5.65 -21.33
C LEU A 452 28.75 -6.12 -20.12
N ALA A 453 28.35 -7.19 -19.43
CA ALA A 453 29.09 -7.77 -18.32
C ALA A 453 30.38 -8.50 -18.79
N GLU A 454 30.40 -9.05 -20.01
CA GLU A 454 31.57 -9.69 -20.60
C GLU A 454 32.66 -8.69 -21.07
N HIS A 455 32.27 -7.45 -21.39
CA HIS A 455 33.20 -6.39 -21.79
C HIS A 455 33.87 -5.64 -20.63
N VAL A 456 33.46 -5.88 -19.37
CA VAL A 456 34.04 -5.31 -18.16
C VAL A 456 35.02 -6.31 -17.45
N ALA A 457 35.30 -7.46 -18.05
CA ALA A 457 36.33 -8.36 -17.56
C ALA A 457 37.73 -7.71 -17.73
N TYR A 458 38.37 -7.41 -16.61
CA TYR A 458 39.68 -6.77 -16.44
C TYR A 458 40.73 -7.20 -17.46
N PRO A 459 41.60 -6.27 -17.92
CA PRO A 459 42.81 -6.67 -18.60
C PRO A 459 43.68 -7.49 -17.64
N ALA A 460 44.08 -8.69 -18.09
CA ALA A 460 44.99 -9.55 -17.35
C ALA A 460 46.25 -8.75 -16.97
N THR A 461 46.48 -8.58 -15.67
CA THR A 461 47.72 -8.08 -15.11
C THR A 461 48.86 -8.96 -15.61
N GLN A 462 49.74 -8.39 -16.42
CA GLN A 462 51.02 -8.99 -16.79
C GLN A 462 51.79 -9.39 -15.52
N ALA A 463 52.15 -10.68 -15.45
CA ALA A 463 53.04 -11.16 -14.41
C ALA A 463 54.39 -10.44 -14.52
N PRO A 464 55.08 -10.06 -13.41
CA PRO A 464 56.42 -9.51 -13.49
C PRO A 464 57.38 -10.60 -13.96
N VAL A 465 58.12 -10.28 -15.04
CA VAL A 465 59.25 -11.04 -15.53
C VAL A 465 60.32 -11.03 -14.42
N GLY A 466 60.71 -12.23 -13.99
CA GLY A 466 61.81 -12.43 -13.04
C GLY A 466 63.12 -11.95 -13.63
N VAL A 467 63.84 -11.22 -12.80
CA VAL A 467 65.29 -10.99 -13.03
C VAL A 467 66.04 -11.77 -11.97
N SER A 468 66.96 -12.58 -12.53
CA SER A 468 67.97 -13.44 -11.94
C SER A 468 68.53 -13.04 -10.57
#